data_1ec7c1fba7743a3aee986ca8fb3410eb
#
_entry.id   1ec7c1fba7743a3aee986ca8fb3410eb
#
_cell.length_a   1.000
_cell.length_b   1.000
_cell.length_c   1.000
_cell.angle_alpha   90.00
_cell.angle_beta   90.00
_cell.angle_gamma   90.00
#
_symmetry.space_group_name_H-M   'P 1'
#
loop_
_entity.id
_entity.type
_entity.pdbx_description
1 polymer ?
#
loop_
_entity_poly.entity_id
_entity_poly.type
_entity_poly.pdbx_seq_one_letter_code
_entity_poly.pdbx_strand_id
1 'polypeptide(L)'
;MTLDLHFQSLADLARLPWFGLQDDRLVLTDPTVGPILDMHTHLALAYVRPMQLDLQKSSQWVEHYLPACCPLHLDVYVNENFTPQQLTAMKKDLTLGSLTAGGMRATHTVPNLSREMTEMGISHSVILPIDFPVLSHNTEHAMAAVKENSRFIAFCSVHPLALDAMARLDRFTAMGARGIKVHPTVQVIRPDMDAAMRLYGACGERGLIVLWHCGPVGIEPALGRYLSQVRFYEQPIAQNPGTTFVLGHAGARQVEEAIVLLNRYPNVWVEVSNQGVGAIAALLERGDPNRVLYGTDWPFYHQGVALAKVLLATQDRPDWRRKVLWDNAARLLQLPPA
;
A
#
# COMPACT_ATOMS: atom_id res chain seq x y z
N MET A 1 -24.93 -14.03 -14.84
CA MET A 1 -25.12 -14.16 -13.38
C MET A 1 -24.26 -13.10 -12.73
N THR A 2 -24.85 -12.09 -12.09
CA THR A 2 -24.11 -11.11 -11.29
C THR A 2 -23.53 -11.88 -10.10
N LEU A 3 -22.21 -11.95 -10.00
CA LEU A 3 -21.53 -12.59 -8.86
C LEU A 3 -21.89 -11.80 -7.59
N ASP A 4 -22.31 -12.51 -6.55
CA ASP A 4 -22.52 -11.87 -5.24
C ASP A 4 -21.14 -11.56 -4.64
N LEU A 5 -20.87 -10.27 -4.42
CA LEU A 5 -19.61 -9.77 -3.89
C LEU A 5 -19.64 -9.59 -2.37
N HIS A 6 -20.66 -10.16 -1.69
CA HIS A 6 -20.79 -10.15 -0.24
C HIS A 6 -20.36 -11.48 0.37
N PHE A 7 -19.49 -11.41 1.36
CA PHE A 7 -18.95 -12.53 2.10
C PHE A 7 -19.13 -12.30 3.61
N GLN A 8 -19.43 -13.33 4.37
CA GLN A 8 -19.67 -13.20 5.82
C GLN A 8 -18.36 -13.11 6.61
N SER A 9 -17.26 -13.57 6.03
CA SER A 9 -15.92 -13.56 6.65
C SER A 9 -14.83 -13.69 5.58
N LEU A 10 -13.58 -13.54 5.99
CA LEU A 10 -12.42 -13.81 5.14
C LEU A 10 -12.42 -15.28 4.62
N ALA A 11 -12.78 -16.24 5.48
CA ALA A 11 -12.81 -17.66 5.11
C ALA A 11 -13.77 -17.96 3.95
N ASP A 12 -14.83 -17.17 3.81
CA ASP A 12 -15.79 -17.33 2.72
C ASP A 12 -15.21 -17.03 1.34
N LEU A 13 -14.07 -16.33 1.26
CA LEU A 13 -13.35 -16.14 -0.01
C LEU A 13 -12.89 -17.48 -0.60
N ALA A 14 -12.80 -18.55 0.19
CA ALA A 14 -12.53 -19.90 -0.31
C ALA A 14 -13.65 -20.47 -1.21
N ARG A 15 -14.80 -19.79 -1.33
CA ARG A 15 -15.84 -20.08 -2.35
C ARG A 15 -15.46 -19.58 -3.75
N LEU A 16 -14.50 -18.68 -3.85
CA LEU A 16 -13.95 -18.23 -5.13
C LEU A 16 -12.99 -19.30 -5.68
N PRO A 17 -12.92 -19.50 -7.01
CA PRO A 17 -12.19 -20.61 -7.61
C PRO A 17 -10.67 -20.59 -7.38
N TRP A 18 -10.13 -19.51 -6.92
CA TRP A 18 -8.68 -19.32 -6.73
C TRP A 18 -8.21 -19.66 -5.33
N PHE A 19 -9.11 -19.78 -4.35
CA PHE A 19 -8.77 -19.91 -2.94
C PHE A 19 -9.26 -21.21 -2.33
N GLY A 20 -8.61 -21.62 -1.26
CA GLY A 20 -9.03 -22.71 -0.39
C GLY A 20 -8.71 -22.40 1.07
N LEU A 21 -9.03 -23.33 1.96
CA LEU A 21 -8.64 -23.25 3.36
C LEU A 21 -7.63 -24.36 3.67
N GLN A 22 -6.55 -23.99 4.35
CA GLN A 22 -5.57 -24.93 4.92
C GLN A 22 -5.31 -24.52 6.37
N ASP A 23 -5.57 -25.45 7.31
CA ASP A 23 -5.45 -25.19 8.76
C ASP A 23 -6.19 -23.92 9.19
N ASP A 24 -7.45 -23.77 8.75
CA ASP A 24 -8.32 -22.62 8.96
C ASP A 24 -7.78 -21.26 8.41
N ARG A 25 -6.77 -21.30 7.56
CA ARG A 25 -6.20 -20.13 6.88
C ARG A 25 -6.59 -20.10 5.42
N LEU A 26 -6.90 -18.92 4.93
CA LEU A 26 -7.12 -18.71 3.51
C LEU A 26 -5.80 -18.86 2.76
N VAL A 27 -5.79 -19.67 1.70
CA VAL A 27 -4.62 -19.90 0.83
C VAL A 27 -5.00 -19.74 -0.64
N LEU A 28 -4.09 -19.23 -1.43
CA LEU A 28 -4.19 -19.26 -2.90
C LEU A 28 -3.91 -20.69 -3.36
N THR A 29 -4.87 -21.31 -4.02
CA THR A 29 -4.76 -22.71 -4.49
C THR A 29 -4.61 -22.83 -6.01
N ASP A 30 -4.95 -21.78 -6.77
CA ASP A 30 -4.85 -21.78 -8.22
C ASP A 30 -3.43 -21.38 -8.68
N PRO A 31 -2.63 -22.34 -9.21
CA PRO A 31 -1.27 -22.06 -9.66
C PRO A 31 -1.21 -21.18 -10.92
N THR A 32 -2.34 -20.97 -11.59
CA THR A 32 -2.39 -20.17 -12.83
C THR A 32 -2.42 -18.66 -12.58
N VAL A 33 -2.62 -18.24 -11.33
CA VAL A 33 -2.62 -16.82 -10.97
C VAL A 33 -1.27 -16.17 -11.27
N GLY A 34 -0.18 -16.93 -11.17
CA GLY A 34 1.18 -16.50 -11.51
C GLY A 34 1.88 -15.76 -10.38
N PRO A 35 3.06 -15.22 -10.64
CA PRO A 35 3.80 -14.47 -9.64
C PRO A 35 3.05 -13.19 -9.27
N ILE A 36 3.17 -12.79 -7.99
CA ILE A 36 2.51 -11.60 -7.46
C ILE A 36 3.56 -10.71 -6.76
N LEU A 37 3.54 -9.41 -7.06
CA LEU A 37 4.32 -8.39 -6.40
C LEU A 37 3.38 -7.36 -5.77
N ASP A 38 3.44 -7.23 -4.46
CA ASP A 38 2.64 -6.30 -3.68
C ASP A 38 3.38 -4.97 -3.51
N MET A 39 2.86 -3.92 -4.12
CA MET A 39 3.48 -2.58 -4.11
C MET A 39 3.14 -1.76 -2.86
N HIS A 40 2.30 -2.28 -1.94
CA HIS A 40 1.83 -1.49 -0.81
C HIS A 40 1.64 -2.32 0.45
N THR A 41 2.68 -2.39 1.28
CA THR A 41 2.60 -3.02 2.60
C THR A 41 3.28 -2.15 3.66
N HIS A 42 2.83 -2.29 4.90
CA HIS A 42 3.40 -1.61 6.06
C HIS A 42 3.80 -2.63 7.12
N LEU A 43 4.95 -2.47 7.74
CA LEU A 43 5.21 -3.09 9.05
C LEU A 43 4.60 -2.23 10.16
N ALA A 44 4.70 -2.67 11.40
CA ALA A 44 4.26 -1.86 12.54
C ALA A 44 4.83 -0.44 12.45
N LEU A 45 3.98 0.56 12.66
CA LEU A 45 4.33 1.98 12.60
C LEU A 45 4.32 2.59 14.01
N ALA A 46 5.22 3.52 14.28
CA ALA A 46 5.30 4.27 15.51
C ALA A 46 5.42 5.76 15.23
N TYR A 47 4.45 6.56 15.71
CA TYR A 47 4.37 7.98 15.38
C TYR A 47 4.71 8.91 16.55
N VAL A 48 4.42 8.51 17.79
CA VAL A 48 4.57 9.38 18.96
C VAL A 48 5.84 9.12 19.78
N ARG A 49 6.58 8.05 19.45
CA ARG A 49 7.91 7.74 19.99
C ARG A 49 8.59 6.70 19.11
N PRO A 50 9.92 6.48 19.24
CA PRO A 50 10.63 5.45 18.50
C PRO A 50 10.03 4.06 18.70
N MET A 51 10.14 3.21 17.66
CA MET A 51 9.67 1.83 17.67
C MET A 51 10.24 1.04 18.84
N GLN A 52 9.35 0.31 19.55
CA GLN A 52 9.72 -0.58 20.66
C GLN A 52 9.39 -2.04 20.39
N LEU A 53 8.75 -2.29 19.25
CA LEU A 53 8.40 -3.65 18.83
C LEU A 53 9.59 -4.33 18.18
N ASP A 54 9.76 -5.61 18.49
CA ASP A 54 10.63 -6.48 17.70
C ASP A 54 9.93 -6.88 16.40
N LEU A 55 10.38 -6.30 15.29
CA LEU A 55 9.83 -6.57 13.96
C LEU A 55 10.17 -7.97 13.43
N GLN A 56 11.00 -8.75 14.14
CA GLN A 56 11.32 -10.15 13.83
C GLN A 56 10.49 -11.14 14.66
N LYS A 57 9.63 -10.66 15.55
CA LYS A 57 8.79 -11.53 16.38
C LYS A 57 7.70 -12.20 15.55
N SER A 58 7.61 -13.52 15.62
CA SER A 58 6.50 -14.29 15.05
C SER A 58 5.33 -14.37 16.02
N SER A 59 4.11 -14.40 15.49
CA SER A 59 2.88 -14.71 16.22
C SER A 59 2.05 -15.74 15.45
N GLN A 60 1.17 -16.44 16.16
CA GLN A 60 0.30 -17.45 15.55
C GLN A 60 -0.67 -16.83 14.54
N TRP A 61 -1.22 -15.66 14.86
CA TRP A 61 -2.18 -14.91 14.04
C TRP A 61 -1.70 -13.47 13.81
N VAL A 62 -2.15 -12.88 12.72
CA VAL A 62 -2.05 -11.45 12.47
C VAL A 62 -3.34 -10.77 12.90
N GLU A 63 -3.24 -9.76 13.73
CA GLU A 63 -4.38 -8.93 14.12
C GLU A 63 -4.55 -7.79 13.11
N HIS A 64 -5.20 -8.09 11.97
CA HIS A 64 -5.54 -7.05 10.99
C HIS A 64 -6.53 -6.04 11.59
N TYR A 65 -6.45 -4.79 11.15
CA TYR A 65 -7.39 -3.76 11.61
C TYR A 65 -8.82 -4.06 11.20
N LEU A 66 -9.05 -4.67 10.02
CA LEU A 66 -10.30 -5.33 9.66
C LEU A 66 -10.19 -6.82 10.03
N PRO A 67 -10.87 -7.26 11.10
CA PRO A 67 -10.78 -8.65 11.54
C PRO A 67 -11.29 -9.64 10.50
N ALA A 68 -10.66 -10.81 10.41
CA ALA A 68 -11.00 -11.87 9.47
C ALA A 68 -12.43 -12.40 9.61
N CYS A 69 -13.06 -12.28 10.79
CA CYS A 69 -14.44 -12.69 11.04
C CYS A 69 -15.50 -11.66 10.59
N CYS A 70 -15.09 -10.53 10.04
CA CYS A 70 -16.03 -9.48 9.64
C CYS A 70 -16.59 -9.72 8.24
N PRO A 71 -17.85 -9.30 7.98
CA PRO A 71 -18.40 -9.29 6.64
C PRO A 71 -17.56 -8.42 5.69
N LEU A 72 -17.48 -8.86 4.44
CA LEU A 72 -16.75 -8.21 3.38
C LEU A 72 -17.68 -7.91 2.20
N HIS A 73 -17.66 -6.68 1.72
CA HIS A 73 -18.21 -6.32 0.42
C HIS A 73 -17.04 -5.93 -0.49
N LEU A 74 -16.79 -6.70 -1.53
CA LEU A 74 -15.61 -6.52 -2.37
C LEU A 74 -15.71 -5.37 -3.38
N ASP A 75 -16.93 -4.84 -3.62
CA ASP A 75 -17.13 -3.74 -4.59
C ASP A 75 -17.21 -2.35 -3.95
N VAL A 76 -16.85 -2.23 -2.69
CA VAL A 76 -16.72 -0.94 -2.02
C VAL A 76 -15.27 -0.61 -1.69
N TYR A 77 -14.99 0.66 -1.44
CA TYR A 77 -13.73 1.07 -0.85
C TYR A 77 -13.58 0.40 0.53
N VAL A 78 -12.44 -0.20 0.82
CA VAL A 78 -12.30 -1.15 1.95
C VAL A 78 -12.76 -0.58 3.30
N ASN A 79 -12.57 0.72 3.53
CA ASN A 79 -12.98 1.35 4.79
C ASN A 79 -14.49 1.29 5.06
N GLU A 80 -15.31 0.99 4.06
CA GLU A 80 -16.75 0.82 4.21
C GLU A 80 -17.13 -0.52 4.84
N ASN A 81 -16.18 -1.46 4.91
CA ASN A 81 -16.36 -2.73 5.62
C ASN A 81 -16.12 -2.62 7.13
N PHE A 82 -15.56 -1.52 7.60
CA PHE A 82 -15.29 -1.32 9.02
C PHE A 82 -16.50 -0.78 9.77
N THR A 83 -16.74 -1.30 10.94
CA THR A 83 -17.66 -0.68 11.90
C THR A 83 -17.00 0.57 12.54
N PRO A 84 -17.80 1.51 13.09
CA PRO A 84 -17.25 2.66 13.82
C PRO A 84 -16.33 2.29 14.98
N GLN A 85 -16.63 1.17 15.66
CA GLN A 85 -15.82 0.65 16.77
C GLN A 85 -14.44 0.18 16.29
N GLN A 86 -14.39 -0.55 15.17
CA GLN A 86 -13.12 -1.00 14.55
C GLN A 86 -12.28 0.18 14.08
N LEU A 87 -12.89 1.18 13.43
CA LEU A 87 -12.19 2.41 13.04
C LEU A 87 -11.62 3.16 14.25
N THR A 88 -12.34 3.18 15.36
CA THR A 88 -11.85 3.79 16.60
C THR A 88 -10.69 3.01 17.18
N ALA A 89 -10.77 1.68 17.24
CA ALA A 89 -9.69 0.81 17.72
C ALA A 89 -8.44 0.95 16.85
N MET A 90 -8.57 0.94 15.52
CA MET A 90 -7.48 1.16 14.57
C MET A 90 -6.81 2.52 14.78
N LYS A 91 -7.58 3.61 14.87
CA LYS A 91 -7.02 4.96 15.09
C LYS A 91 -6.27 5.03 16.42
N LYS A 92 -6.79 4.41 17.47
CA LYS A 92 -6.13 4.34 18.79
C LYS A 92 -4.82 3.56 18.72
N ASP A 93 -4.82 2.40 18.04
CA ASP A 93 -3.61 1.58 17.89
C ASP A 93 -2.54 2.30 17.05
N LEU A 94 -2.92 2.91 15.93
CA LEU A 94 -2.02 3.67 15.07
C LEU A 94 -1.41 4.91 15.75
N THR A 95 -2.13 5.53 16.68
CA THR A 95 -1.67 6.75 17.38
C THR A 95 -1.05 6.41 18.73
N LEU A 96 -1.90 6.16 19.74
CA LEU A 96 -1.49 5.92 21.12
C LEU A 96 -0.84 4.54 21.30
N GLY A 97 -1.13 3.57 20.43
CA GLY A 97 -0.53 2.24 20.48
C GLY A 97 1.00 2.27 20.45
N SER A 98 1.60 3.26 19.76
CA SER A 98 3.07 3.40 19.76
C SER A 98 3.69 3.78 21.12
N LEU A 99 2.90 4.13 22.13
CA LEU A 99 3.37 4.31 23.50
C LEU A 99 3.69 2.99 24.23
N THR A 100 3.26 1.86 23.67
CA THR A 100 3.44 0.53 24.25
C THR A 100 4.08 -0.44 23.25
N ALA A 101 4.53 -1.59 23.72
CA ALA A 101 4.97 -2.71 22.87
C ALA A 101 3.84 -3.71 22.58
N GLY A 102 2.57 -3.33 22.79
CA GLY A 102 1.39 -4.17 22.58
C GLY A 102 0.47 -3.64 21.47
N GLY A 103 -0.78 -4.13 21.48
CA GLY A 103 -1.80 -3.79 20.49
C GLY A 103 -1.71 -4.63 19.22
N MET A 104 -2.62 -4.38 18.26
CA MET A 104 -2.68 -5.11 16.99
C MET A 104 -1.36 -5.00 16.22
N ARG A 105 -0.72 -3.86 16.24
CA ARG A 105 0.55 -3.61 15.57
C ARG A 105 1.71 -4.49 16.07
N ALA A 106 1.61 -5.11 17.27
CA ALA A 106 2.62 -6.06 17.76
C ALA A 106 2.72 -7.32 16.89
N THR A 107 1.72 -7.57 16.03
CA THR A 107 1.70 -8.68 15.07
C THR A 107 2.08 -8.26 13.64
N HIS A 108 2.27 -6.96 13.38
CA HIS A 108 2.62 -6.43 12.06
C HIS A 108 4.13 -6.49 11.82
N THR A 109 4.65 -7.70 11.70
CA THR A 109 6.08 -8.04 11.71
C THR A 109 6.51 -8.76 10.45
N VAL A 110 7.81 -8.82 10.19
CA VAL A 110 8.37 -9.46 9.00
C VAL A 110 8.00 -10.94 8.87
N PRO A 111 8.12 -11.79 9.93
CA PRO A 111 7.73 -13.21 9.82
C PRO A 111 6.25 -13.40 9.52
N ASN A 112 5.38 -12.57 10.10
CA ASN A 112 3.94 -12.67 9.91
C ASN A 112 3.52 -12.23 8.50
N LEU A 113 4.09 -11.15 7.98
CA LEU A 113 3.90 -10.75 6.58
C LEU A 113 4.43 -11.82 5.62
N SER A 114 5.65 -12.35 5.87
CA SER A 114 6.24 -13.41 5.04
C SER A 114 5.38 -14.65 4.97
N ARG A 115 4.73 -15.05 6.07
CA ARG A 115 3.81 -16.18 6.11
C ARG A 115 2.56 -15.91 5.26
N GLU A 116 1.90 -14.77 5.45
CA GLU A 116 0.71 -14.42 4.68
C GLU A 116 1.01 -14.25 3.18
N MET A 117 2.17 -13.66 2.84
CA MET A 117 2.66 -13.64 1.46
C MET A 117 2.78 -15.05 0.86
N THR A 118 3.25 -16.02 1.66
CA THR A 118 3.38 -17.41 1.20
C THR A 118 2.01 -18.05 1.02
N GLU A 119 1.09 -17.84 1.94
CA GLU A 119 -0.30 -18.30 1.87
C GLU A 119 -1.02 -17.73 0.62
N MET A 120 -0.70 -16.49 0.22
CA MET A 120 -1.30 -15.79 -0.93
C MET A 120 -0.48 -15.88 -2.22
N GLY A 121 0.60 -16.65 -2.28
CA GLY A 121 1.45 -16.76 -3.47
C GLY A 121 2.20 -15.47 -3.84
N ILE A 122 2.31 -14.52 -2.91
CA ILE A 122 3.02 -13.25 -3.12
C ILE A 122 4.51 -13.49 -3.01
N SER A 123 5.24 -13.24 -4.09
CA SER A 123 6.68 -13.45 -4.16
C SER A 123 7.47 -12.28 -3.54
N HIS A 124 7.06 -11.04 -3.80
CA HIS A 124 7.73 -9.84 -3.32
C HIS A 124 6.73 -8.83 -2.75
N SER A 125 7.16 -8.06 -1.75
CA SER A 125 6.39 -6.94 -1.21
C SER A 125 7.27 -5.70 -1.02
N VAL A 126 6.70 -4.54 -1.37
CA VAL A 126 7.30 -3.23 -1.10
C VAL A 126 6.90 -2.78 0.30
N ILE A 127 7.89 -2.52 1.15
CA ILE A 127 7.68 -2.02 2.51
C ILE A 127 7.68 -0.49 2.49
N LEU A 128 6.58 0.10 2.95
CA LEU A 128 6.34 1.53 2.96
C LEU A 128 6.32 2.10 4.38
N PRO A 129 7.45 2.50 4.94
CA PRO A 129 7.46 3.20 6.22
C PRO A 129 6.83 4.60 6.06
N ILE A 130 6.29 5.14 7.16
CA ILE A 130 5.77 6.51 7.21
C ILE A 130 6.40 7.18 8.42
N ASP A 131 7.23 8.20 8.17
CA ASP A 131 7.87 8.96 9.23
C ASP A 131 7.18 10.29 9.47
N PHE A 132 6.81 10.53 10.72
CA PHE A 132 6.36 11.80 11.23
C PHE A 132 7.56 12.63 11.70
N PRO A 133 7.54 13.96 11.61
CA PRO A 133 8.69 14.79 11.97
C PRO A 133 9.20 14.52 13.38
N VAL A 134 10.52 14.42 13.54
CA VAL A 134 11.27 14.38 14.83
C VAL A 134 11.08 13.11 15.64
N LEU A 135 9.87 12.54 15.74
CA LEU A 135 9.52 11.53 16.73
C LEU A 135 9.57 10.09 16.20
N SER A 136 9.45 9.87 14.91
CA SER A 136 9.42 8.53 14.34
C SER A 136 10.68 8.20 13.53
N HIS A 137 11.09 6.93 13.61
CA HIS A 137 12.20 6.35 12.89
C HIS A 137 11.77 5.04 12.21
N ASN A 138 10.55 5.04 11.64
CA ASN A 138 9.98 3.84 11.02
C ASN A 138 10.82 3.36 9.84
N THR A 139 11.42 4.28 9.07
CA THR A 139 12.29 3.95 7.95
C THR A 139 13.49 3.13 8.39
N GLU A 140 14.25 3.59 9.38
CA GLU A 140 15.44 2.91 9.87
C GLU A 140 15.09 1.50 10.39
N HIS A 141 14.03 1.39 11.17
CA HIS A 141 13.58 0.11 11.73
C HIS A 141 13.09 -0.86 10.64
N ALA A 142 12.28 -0.38 9.70
CA ALA A 142 11.77 -1.22 8.62
C ALA A 142 12.90 -1.70 7.69
N MET A 143 13.77 -0.79 7.24
CA MET A 143 14.89 -1.15 6.37
C MET A 143 15.83 -2.15 7.05
N ALA A 144 16.14 -1.96 8.33
CA ALA A 144 16.96 -2.91 9.10
C ALA A 144 16.27 -4.28 9.22
N ALA A 145 14.96 -4.30 9.46
CA ALA A 145 14.20 -5.54 9.64
C ALA A 145 14.12 -6.40 8.37
N VAL A 146 14.13 -5.79 7.18
CA VAL A 146 13.98 -6.52 5.91
C VAL A 146 15.27 -6.70 5.13
N LYS A 147 16.39 -6.15 5.61
CA LYS A 147 17.69 -6.08 4.90
C LYS A 147 18.16 -7.41 4.31
N GLU A 148 18.04 -8.50 5.06
CA GLU A 148 18.55 -9.81 4.69
C GLU A 148 17.50 -10.69 3.97
N ASN A 149 16.30 -10.15 3.69
CA ASN A 149 15.22 -10.91 3.06
C ASN A 149 14.90 -10.34 1.67
N SER A 150 15.36 -11.05 0.63
CA SER A 150 15.21 -10.65 -0.77
C SER A 150 13.77 -10.56 -1.27
N ARG A 151 12.79 -11.08 -0.52
CA ARG A 151 11.36 -10.93 -0.84
C ARG A 151 10.85 -9.50 -0.60
N PHE A 152 11.60 -8.67 0.15
CA PHE A 152 11.19 -7.32 0.48
C PHE A 152 12.00 -6.27 -0.26
N ILE A 153 11.29 -5.27 -0.77
CA ILE A 153 11.86 -4.10 -1.42
C ILE A 153 11.58 -2.91 -0.51
N ALA A 154 12.62 -2.32 0.04
CA ALA A 154 12.46 -1.22 0.99
C ALA A 154 12.27 0.11 0.25
N PHE A 155 11.25 0.85 0.64
CA PHE A 155 11.15 2.29 0.42
C PHE A 155 11.55 3.00 1.72
N CYS A 156 11.80 4.29 1.63
CA CYS A 156 12.00 5.13 2.81
C CYS A 156 10.85 6.15 2.97
N SER A 157 10.87 6.89 4.05
CA SER A 157 10.03 8.06 4.26
C SER A 157 10.90 9.22 4.72
N VAL A 158 10.75 10.36 4.05
CA VAL A 158 11.43 11.61 4.41
C VAL A 158 10.39 12.69 4.51
N HIS A 159 10.35 13.38 5.65
CA HIS A 159 9.45 14.51 5.80
C HIS A 159 9.99 15.72 5.05
N PRO A 160 9.21 16.36 4.13
CA PRO A 160 9.71 17.47 3.30
C PRO A 160 10.23 18.66 4.09
N LEU A 161 9.70 18.89 5.31
CA LEU A 161 10.11 20.01 6.17
C LEU A 161 11.24 19.63 7.15
N ALA A 162 11.80 18.43 7.09
CA ALA A 162 12.96 18.08 7.90
C ALA A 162 14.17 18.92 7.45
N LEU A 163 14.91 19.50 8.40
CA LEU A 163 16.09 20.34 8.10
C LEU A 163 17.18 19.55 7.35
N ASP A 164 17.25 18.25 7.60
CA ASP A 164 18.21 17.31 7.02
C ASP A 164 17.57 16.42 5.94
N ALA A 165 16.45 16.83 5.32
CA ALA A 165 15.68 16.02 4.37
C ALA A 165 16.54 15.42 3.26
N MET A 166 17.40 16.22 2.63
CA MET A 166 18.27 15.77 1.54
C MET A 166 19.32 14.77 2.04
N ALA A 167 19.95 15.04 3.18
CA ALA A 167 20.92 14.13 3.78
C ALA A 167 20.27 12.78 4.19
N ARG A 168 19.03 12.79 4.68
CA ARG A 168 18.27 11.55 4.94
C ARG A 168 17.99 10.81 3.65
N LEU A 169 17.55 11.51 2.61
CA LEU A 169 17.28 10.91 1.31
C LEU A 169 18.53 10.21 0.75
N ASP A 170 19.70 10.89 0.78
CA ASP A 170 20.98 10.34 0.36
C ASP A 170 21.35 9.08 1.18
N ARG A 171 21.21 9.18 2.49
CA ARG A 171 21.51 8.06 3.40
C ARG A 171 20.63 6.84 3.09
N PHE A 172 19.31 7.02 2.96
CA PHE A 172 18.40 5.90 2.69
C PHE A 172 18.59 5.33 1.28
N THR A 173 18.92 6.17 0.30
CA THR A 173 19.30 5.71 -1.05
C THR A 173 20.55 4.84 -0.98
N ALA A 174 21.58 5.27 -0.25
CA ALA A 174 22.80 4.48 -0.05
C ALA A 174 22.54 3.17 0.72
N MET A 175 21.52 3.12 1.56
CA MET A 175 21.06 1.89 2.24
C MET A 175 20.22 0.97 1.33
N GLY A 176 19.92 1.36 0.09
CA GLY A 176 19.21 0.54 -0.89
C GLY A 176 17.70 0.84 -1.02
N ALA A 177 17.21 1.98 -0.51
CA ALA A 177 15.82 2.37 -0.75
C ALA A 177 15.57 2.56 -2.26
N ARG A 178 14.46 1.97 -2.76
CA ARG A 178 14.05 2.04 -4.18
C ARG A 178 13.04 3.16 -4.45
N GLY A 179 12.55 3.81 -3.41
CA GLY A 179 11.58 4.89 -3.51
C GLY A 179 11.28 5.52 -2.15
N ILE A 180 10.39 6.48 -2.15
CA ILE A 180 9.88 7.10 -0.93
C ILE A 180 8.37 6.94 -0.79
N LYS A 181 7.91 6.74 0.43
CA LYS A 181 6.49 6.87 0.82
C LYS A 181 6.25 8.27 1.36
N VAL A 182 5.27 8.95 0.79
CA VAL A 182 4.78 10.26 1.26
C VAL A 182 3.31 10.14 1.63
N HIS A 183 2.95 10.60 2.81
CA HIS A 183 1.58 10.50 3.33
C HIS A 183 1.05 11.87 3.77
N PRO A 184 0.38 12.62 2.89
CA PRO A 184 -0.05 14.00 3.18
C PRO A 184 -0.83 14.16 4.47
N THR A 185 -1.76 13.24 4.75
CA THR A 185 -2.56 13.28 5.98
C THR A 185 -1.73 13.08 7.24
N VAL A 186 -0.86 12.06 7.29
CA VAL A 186 -0.06 11.72 8.47
C VAL A 186 1.07 12.73 8.67
N GLN A 187 1.74 13.12 7.58
CA GLN A 187 2.85 14.07 7.61
C GLN A 187 2.38 15.54 7.65
N VAL A 188 1.06 15.79 7.58
CA VAL A 188 0.46 17.13 7.60
C VAL A 188 1.09 18.06 6.58
N ILE A 189 1.23 17.58 5.36
CA ILE A 189 1.79 18.33 4.22
C ILE A 189 0.80 18.42 3.06
N ARG A 190 0.89 19.48 2.27
CA ARG A 190 0.21 19.52 0.98
C ARG A 190 1.18 19.07 -0.11
N PRO A 191 0.76 18.18 -1.05
CA PRO A 191 1.67 17.63 -2.06
C PRO A 191 2.38 18.67 -2.93
N ASP A 192 1.74 19.80 -3.20
CA ASP A 192 2.24 20.88 -4.05
C ASP A 192 2.99 22.00 -3.28
N MET A 193 3.32 21.80 -1.99
CA MET A 193 4.13 22.77 -1.26
C MET A 193 5.59 22.76 -1.72
N ASP A 194 6.25 23.91 -1.71
CA ASP A 194 7.62 24.08 -2.22
C ASP A 194 8.64 23.07 -1.68
N ALA A 195 8.56 22.76 -0.38
CA ALA A 195 9.47 21.80 0.24
C ALA A 195 9.26 20.38 -0.31
N ALA A 196 8.00 19.99 -0.56
CA ALA A 196 7.67 18.71 -1.15
C ALA A 196 8.08 18.66 -2.62
N MET A 197 7.89 19.75 -3.37
CA MET A 197 8.33 19.87 -4.76
C MET A 197 9.85 19.65 -4.90
N ARG A 198 10.66 20.27 -4.01
CA ARG A 198 12.11 20.04 -3.99
C ARG A 198 12.47 18.57 -3.69
N LEU A 199 11.77 17.95 -2.75
CA LEU A 199 11.99 16.54 -2.41
C LEU A 199 11.69 15.63 -3.61
N TYR A 200 10.61 15.89 -4.34
CA TYR A 200 10.24 15.08 -5.53
C TYR A 200 11.25 15.24 -6.67
N GLY A 201 11.73 16.43 -6.92
CA GLY A 201 12.81 16.66 -7.89
C GLY A 201 14.08 15.86 -7.52
N ALA A 202 14.48 15.94 -6.24
CA ALA A 202 15.63 15.21 -5.72
C ALA A 202 15.44 13.67 -5.80
N CYS A 203 14.21 13.17 -5.69
CA CYS A 203 13.90 11.75 -5.92
C CYS A 203 14.11 11.36 -7.39
N GLY A 204 13.65 12.19 -8.33
CA GLY A 204 13.83 11.93 -9.76
C GLY A 204 15.32 11.88 -10.15
N GLU A 205 16.14 12.81 -9.64
CA GLU A 205 17.60 12.83 -9.85
C GLU A 205 18.30 11.54 -9.36
N ARG A 206 17.72 10.85 -8.36
CA ARG A 206 18.25 9.61 -7.78
C ARG A 206 17.58 8.36 -8.32
N GLY A 207 16.64 8.48 -9.27
CA GLY A 207 15.86 7.36 -9.79
C GLY A 207 14.93 6.74 -8.75
N LEU A 208 14.56 7.46 -7.70
CA LEU A 208 13.65 7.00 -6.67
C LEU A 208 12.19 7.19 -7.08
N ILE A 209 11.38 6.17 -6.86
CA ILE A 209 9.93 6.21 -7.06
C ILE A 209 9.28 6.99 -5.91
N VAL A 210 8.36 7.90 -6.20
CA VAL A 210 7.54 8.57 -5.20
C VAL A 210 6.17 7.90 -5.12
N LEU A 211 5.91 7.14 -4.06
CA LEU A 211 4.61 6.53 -3.80
C LEU A 211 3.86 7.36 -2.77
N TRP A 212 2.77 7.97 -3.19
CA TRP A 212 1.90 8.76 -2.33
C TRP A 212 0.79 7.92 -1.69
N HIS A 213 0.36 8.31 -0.48
CA HIS A 213 -1.04 8.13 -0.10
C HIS A 213 -1.83 9.18 -0.88
N CYS A 214 -2.74 8.78 -1.73
CA CYS A 214 -3.45 9.68 -2.64
C CYS A 214 -4.95 9.56 -2.48
N GLY A 215 -5.60 10.70 -2.36
CA GLY A 215 -7.05 10.81 -2.22
C GLY A 215 -7.59 10.63 -0.79
N PRO A 216 -8.79 11.15 -0.51
CA PRO A 216 -9.45 11.02 0.77
C PRO A 216 -10.03 9.62 0.96
N VAL A 217 -9.71 8.99 2.09
CA VAL A 217 -10.16 7.63 2.44
C VAL A 217 -11.44 7.61 3.30
N GLY A 218 -11.87 8.77 3.80
CA GLY A 218 -13.14 8.93 4.51
C GLY A 218 -13.09 8.75 6.03
N ILE A 219 -11.93 8.39 6.59
CA ILE A 219 -11.75 8.17 8.04
C ILE A 219 -10.85 9.22 8.70
N GLU A 220 -10.18 10.02 7.91
CA GLU A 220 -9.26 11.07 8.32
C GLU A 220 -10.01 12.31 8.84
N PRO A 221 -9.35 13.12 9.70
CA PRO A 221 -9.85 14.45 10.09
C PRO A 221 -10.02 15.37 8.87
N ALA A 222 -10.81 16.44 9.02
CA ALA A 222 -11.08 17.40 7.93
C ALA A 222 -9.82 17.95 7.27
N LEU A 223 -8.80 18.28 8.04
CA LEU A 223 -7.50 18.75 7.51
C LEU A 223 -6.82 17.65 6.68
N GLY A 224 -6.76 16.42 7.16
CA GLY A 224 -6.18 15.30 6.42
C GLY A 224 -6.90 15.03 5.10
N ARG A 225 -8.23 15.09 5.12
CA ARG A 225 -9.08 14.97 3.94
C ARG A 225 -8.81 16.10 2.92
N TYR A 226 -8.59 17.31 3.40
CA TYR A 226 -8.20 18.43 2.52
C TYR A 226 -6.82 18.19 1.90
N LEU A 227 -5.83 17.82 2.70
CA LEU A 227 -4.44 17.66 2.26
C LEU A 227 -4.24 16.52 1.25
N SER A 228 -5.09 15.47 1.29
CA SER A 228 -4.98 14.29 0.44
C SER A 228 -5.73 14.39 -0.89
N GLN A 229 -6.45 15.50 -1.18
CA GLN A 229 -7.23 15.62 -2.40
C GLN A 229 -6.39 15.51 -3.67
N VAL A 230 -6.86 14.74 -4.65
CA VAL A 230 -6.13 14.42 -5.89
C VAL A 230 -5.71 15.66 -6.68
N ARG A 231 -6.48 16.74 -6.62
CA ARG A 231 -6.13 18.01 -7.30
C ARG A 231 -4.77 18.61 -6.91
N PHE A 232 -4.23 18.26 -5.73
CA PHE A 232 -2.92 18.80 -5.29
C PHE A 232 -1.73 18.01 -5.83
N TYR A 233 -1.96 16.89 -6.52
CA TYR A 233 -0.88 16.06 -7.07
C TYR A 233 -0.53 16.43 -8.51
N GLU A 234 -1.41 17.12 -9.23
CA GLU A 234 -1.18 17.45 -10.64
C GLU A 234 0.03 18.37 -10.84
N GLN A 235 0.17 19.41 -10.04
CA GLN A 235 1.30 20.33 -10.14
C GLN A 235 2.66 19.63 -9.90
N PRO A 236 2.85 18.85 -8.82
CA PRO A 236 4.06 18.03 -8.64
C PRO A 236 4.38 17.13 -9.83
N ILE A 237 3.40 16.43 -10.36
CA ILE A 237 3.55 15.53 -11.49
C ILE A 237 4.03 16.28 -12.74
N ALA A 238 3.36 17.39 -13.07
CA ALA A 238 3.64 18.19 -14.26
C ALA A 238 5.03 18.87 -14.20
N GLN A 239 5.44 19.31 -13.01
CA GLN A 239 6.70 20.04 -12.84
C GLN A 239 7.92 19.11 -12.60
N ASN A 240 7.71 17.83 -12.37
CA ASN A 240 8.78 16.84 -12.19
C ASN A 240 8.63 15.68 -13.20
N PRO A 241 8.73 15.91 -14.51
CA PRO A 241 8.50 14.87 -15.52
C PRO A 241 9.54 13.74 -15.48
N GLY A 242 10.71 13.96 -14.89
CA GLY A 242 11.75 12.96 -14.65
C GLY A 242 11.53 12.10 -13.41
N THR A 243 10.51 12.41 -12.59
CA THR A 243 10.19 11.63 -11.39
C THR A 243 9.01 10.72 -11.66
N THR A 244 9.14 9.45 -11.28
CA THR A 244 8.03 8.49 -11.34
C THR A 244 7.15 8.62 -10.11
N PHE A 245 5.87 8.82 -10.31
CA PHE A 245 4.87 8.94 -9.26
C PHE A 245 3.89 7.77 -9.26
N VAL A 246 3.62 7.21 -8.09
CA VAL A 246 2.58 6.19 -7.88
C VAL A 246 1.49 6.77 -6.98
N LEU A 247 0.28 6.89 -7.51
CA LEU A 247 -0.89 7.32 -6.76
C LEU A 247 -1.41 6.11 -5.97
N GLY A 248 -1.07 6.02 -4.70
CA GLY A 248 -1.54 4.98 -3.80
C GLY A 248 -3.06 5.00 -3.68
N HIS A 249 -3.65 3.82 -3.51
CA HIS A 249 -5.10 3.63 -3.47
C HIS A 249 -5.83 4.17 -4.72
N ALA A 250 -5.11 4.37 -5.83
CA ALA A 250 -5.65 4.93 -7.08
C ALA A 250 -6.54 6.16 -6.86
N GLY A 251 -6.09 7.09 -5.98
CA GLY A 251 -6.86 8.27 -5.62
C GLY A 251 -7.98 8.03 -4.61
N ALA A 252 -8.02 6.85 -3.98
CA ALA A 252 -9.02 6.48 -2.97
C ALA A 252 -10.46 6.74 -3.46
N ARG A 253 -11.22 7.63 -2.80
CA ARG A 253 -12.60 7.98 -3.20
C ARG A 253 -12.68 8.97 -4.37
N GLN A 254 -11.54 9.32 -4.98
CA GLN A 254 -11.40 10.21 -6.15
C GLN A 254 -10.73 9.45 -7.32
N VAL A 255 -11.18 8.23 -7.60
CA VAL A 255 -10.61 7.37 -8.65
C VAL A 255 -10.72 7.98 -10.04
N GLU A 256 -11.79 8.73 -10.31
CA GLU A 256 -11.99 9.40 -11.60
C GLU A 256 -10.90 10.44 -11.87
N GLU A 257 -10.56 11.24 -10.89
CA GLU A 257 -9.46 12.21 -10.98
C GLU A 257 -8.10 11.51 -11.16
N ALA A 258 -7.91 10.36 -10.51
CA ALA A 258 -6.68 9.56 -10.69
C ALA A 258 -6.57 8.97 -12.11
N ILE A 259 -7.68 8.52 -12.73
CA ILE A 259 -7.73 8.08 -14.13
C ILE A 259 -7.32 9.23 -15.06
N VAL A 260 -7.81 10.45 -14.81
CA VAL A 260 -7.42 11.62 -15.61
C VAL A 260 -5.92 11.88 -15.53
N LEU A 261 -5.32 11.83 -14.34
CA LEU A 261 -3.87 12.04 -14.17
C LEU A 261 -3.06 10.90 -14.81
N LEU A 262 -3.49 9.64 -14.64
CA LEU A 262 -2.86 8.48 -15.26
C LEU A 262 -2.79 8.60 -16.78
N ASN A 263 -3.87 9.06 -17.40
CA ASN A 263 -3.93 9.20 -18.87
C ASN A 263 -3.16 10.42 -19.38
N ARG A 264 -3.13 11.50 -18.61
CA ARG A 264 -2.49 12.75 -19.02
C ARG A 264 -0.96 12.72 -18.90
N TYR A 265 -0.43 12.04 -17.88
CA TYR A 265 0.99 12.11 -17.54
C TYR A 265 1.68 10.74 -17.64
N PRO A 266 2.72 10.60 -18.49
CA PRO A 266 3.39 9.30 -18.69
C PRO A 266 4.21 8.84 -17.47
N ASN A 267 4.57 9.75 -16.56
CA ASN A 267 5.30 9.47 -15.32
C ASN A 267 4.39 9.09 -14.14
N VAL A 268 3.07 8.95 -14.37
CA VAL A 268 2.09 8.55 -13.35
C VAL A 268 1.75 7.07 -13.47
N TRP A 269 1.70 6.41 -12.33
CA TRP A 269 1.22 5.07 -12.11
C TRP A 269 0.16 5.10 -11.02
N VAL A 270 -0.69 4.08 -10.93
CA VAL A 270 -1.67 3.93 -9.85
C VAL A 270 -1.51 2.56 -9.19
N GLU A 271 -1.80 2.49 -7.90
CA GLU A 271 -1.78 1.27 -7.12
C GLU A 271 -3.17 1.06 -6.51
N VAL A 272 -3.73 -0.16 -6.63
CA VAL A 272 -5.18 -0.40 -6.43
C VAL A 272 -5.59 -0.86 -5.04
N SER A 273 -4.70 -0.83 -4.04
CA SER A 273 -5.09 -1.20 -2.68
C SER A 273 -6.36 -0.45 -2.23
N ASN A 274 -7.18 -1.10 -1.46
CA ASN A 274 -8.44 -0.58 -0.91
C ASN A 274 -9.59 -0.39 -1.92
N GLN A 275 -9.33 -0.38 -3.23
CA GLN A 275 -10.38 -0.15 -4.24
C GLN A 275 -11.39 -1.31 -4.32
N GLY A 276 -12.63 -1.00 -4.74
CA GLY A 276 -13.64 -1.99 -5.08
C GLY A 276 -13.40 -2.62 -6.45
N VAL A 277 -14.04 -3.77 -6.70
CA VAL A 277 -13.91 -4.52 -7.97
C VAL A 277 -14.26 -3.64 -9.18
N GLY A 278 -15.39 -2.90 -9.13
CA GLY A 278 -15.80 -2.00 -10.21
C GLY A 278 -14.84 -0.85 -10.45
N ALA A 279 -14.24 -0.29 -9.39
CA ALA A 279 -13.24 0.77 -9.52
C ALA A 279 -11.94 0.25 -10.17
N ILE A 280 -11.50 -0.97 -9.81
CA ILE A 280 -10.35 -1.62 -10.46
C ILE A 280 -10.64 -1.88 -11.94
N ALA A 281 -11.83 -2.40 -12.28
CA ALA A 281 -12.24 -2.60 -13.66
C ALA A 281 -12.23 -1.27 -14.44
N ALA A 282 -12.80 -0.20 -13.89
CA ALA A 282 -12.81 1.12 -14.52
C ALA A 282 -11.39 1.67 -14.75
N LEU A 283 -10.47 1.48 -13.81
CA LEU A 283 -9.06 1.85 -13.99
C LEU A 283 -8.40 1.11 -15.15
N LEU A 284 -8.70 -0.18 -15.33
CA LEU A 284 -8.15 -1.02 -16.39
C LEU A 284 -8.77 -0.72 -17.76
N GLU A 285 -10.07 -0.41 -17.78
CA GLU A 285 -10.79 -0.14 -19.04
C GLU A 285 -10.59 1.28 -19.56
N ARG A 286 -10.51 2.26 -18.65
CA ARG A 286 -10.52 3.70 -18.98
C ARG A 286 -9.17 4.38 -18.76
N GLY A 287 -8.30 3.74 -17.97
CA GLY A 287 -6.91 4.15 -17.74
C GLY A 287 -5.93 3.41 -18.67
N ASP A 288 -4.68 3.32 -18.23
CA ASP A 288 -3.62 2.57 -18.91
C ASP A 288 -3.29 1.28 -18.12
N PRO A 289 -3.76 0.09 -18.57
CA PRO A 289 -3.50 -1.17 -17.87
C PRO A 289 -2.01 -1.49 -17.68
N ASN A 290 -1.12 -0.84 -18.44
CA ASN A 290 0.33 -1.03 -18.30
C ASN A 290 0.93 -0.25 -17.13
N ARG A 291 0.16 0.60 -16.47
CA ARG A 291 0.60 1.44 -15.34
C ARG A 291 -0.29 1.29 -14.09
N VAL A 292 -1.07 0.21 -14.03
CA VAL A 292 -1.85 -0.19 -12.85
C VAL A 292 -1.07 -1.25 -12.08
N LEU A 293 -0.90 -1.06 -10.77
CA LEU A 293 -0.10 -1.88 -9.87
C LEU A 293 -0.98 -2.53 -8.79
N TYR A 294 -0.66 -3.77 -8.44
CA TYR A 294 -1.26 -4.45 -7.30
C TYR A 294 -0.66 -3.93 -5.98
N GLY A 295 -1.51 -3.80 -4.96
CA GLY A 295 -1.13 -3.50 -3.59
C GLY A 295 -2.20 -3.98 -2.62
N THR A 296 -1.81 -4.27 -1.39
CA THR A 296 -2.73 -4.79 -0.38
C THR A 296 -3.04 -3.81 0.74
N ASP A 297 -2.15 -2.88 1.03
CA ASP A 297 -2.21 -2.04 2.23
C ASP A 297 -2.17 -2.88 3.53
N TRP A 298 -1.51 -4.08 3.46
CA TRP A 298 -1.28 -4.87 4.68
C TRP A 298 -0.60 -4.00 5.74
N PRO A 299 -0.97 -4.02 6.99
CA PRO A 299 -1.82 -4.97 7.70
C PRO A 299 -3.26 -4.47 7.95
N PHE A 300 -3.75 -3.49 7.19
CA PHE A 300 -5.11 -2.96 7.43
C PHE A 300 -6.17 -4.04 7.25
N TYR A 301 -5.92 -4.99 6.36
CA TYR A 301 -6.72 -6.20 6.16
C TYR A 301 -5.87 -7.30 5.53
N HIS A 302 -6.41 -8.52 5.50
CA HIS A 302 -5.73 -9.69 4.96
C HIS A 302 -5.45 -9.53 3.46
N GLN A 303 -4.24 -9.90 2.99
CA GLN A 303 -3.82 -9.76 1.58
C GLN A 303 -4.78 -10.45 0.60
N GLY A 304 -5.43 -11.53 1.00
CA GLY A 304 -6.42 -12.26 0.19
C GLY A 304 -7.62 -11.41 -0.22
N VAL A 305 -7.99 -10.36 0.54
CA VAL A 305 -9.10 -9.46 0.18
C VAL A 305 -8.74 -8.63 -1.06
N ALA A 306 -7.56 -8.03 -1.07
CA ALA A 306 -7.10 -7.24 -2.24
C ALA A 306 -6.87 -8.15 -3.45
N LEU A 307 -6.31 -9.35 -3.23
CA LEU A 307 -6.10 -10.33 -4.30
C LEU A 307 -7.42 -10.78 -4.93
N ALA A 308 -8.42 -11.10 -4.12
CA ALA A 308 -9.76 -11.48 -4.61
C ALA A 308 -10.38 -10.39 -5.48
N LYS A 309 -10.24 -9.11 -5.09
CA LYS A 309 -10.76 -7.97 -5.87
C LYS A 309 -10.11 -7.87 -7.26
N VAL A 310 -8.78 -8.00 -7.34
CA VAL A 310 -8.05 -7.96 -8.62
C VAL A 310 -8.40 -9.18 -9.48
N LEU A 311 -8.48 -10.38 -8.89
CA LEU A 311 -8.85 -11.60 -9.63
C LEU A 311 -10.26 -11.52 -10.21
N LEU A 312 -11.21 -10.95 -9.46
CA LEU A 312 -12.58 -10.70 -9.92
C LEU A 312 -12.62 -9.65 -11.03
N ALA A 313 -11.93 -8.52 -10.85
CA ALA A 313 -11.90 -7.45 -11.85
C ALA A 313 -11.20 -7.86 -13.16
N THR A 314 -10.41 -8.94 -13.14
CA THR A 314 -9.64 -9.44 -14.28
C THR A 314 -9.99 -10.87 -14.67
N GLN A 315 -11.15 -11.39 -14.22
CA GLN A 315 -11.49 -12.82 -14.42
C GLN A 315 -11.45 -13.24 -15.91
N ASP A 316 -11.94 -12.37 -16.81
CA ASP A 316 -12.00 -12.60 -18.25
C ASP A 316 -10.81 -11.98 -19.01
N ARG A 317 -9.83 -11.45 -18.29
CA ARG A 317 -8.67 -10.73 -18.86
C ARG A 317 -7.36 -11.17 -18.19
N PRO A 318 -6.89 -12.40 -18.48
CA PRO A 318 -5.65 -12.94 -17.92
C PRO A 318 -4.41 -12.11 -18.28
N ASP A 319 -4.43 -11.42 -19.43
CA ASP A 319 -3.40 -10.47 -19.85
C ASP A 319 -3.31 -9.26 -18.89
N TRP A 320 -4.43 -8.68 -18.48
CA TRP A 320 -4.46 -7.60 -17.49
C TRP A 320 -4.10 -8.08 -16.10
N ARG A 321 -4.58 -9.27 -15.71
CA ARG A 321 -4.23 -9.90 -14.44
C ARG A 321 -2.72 -9.99 -14.27
N ARG A 322 -2.01 -10.56 -15.24
CA ARG A 322 -0.57 -10.68 -15.22
C ARG A 322 0.13 -9.32 -15.13
N LYS A 323 -0.33 -8.33 -15.89
CA LYS A 323 0.22 -6.96 -15.83
C LYS A 323 0.08 -6.37 -14.43
N VAL A 324 -1.12 -6.41 -13.85
CA VAL A 324 -1.41 -5.80 -12.54
C VAL A 324 -0.65 -6.52 -11.42
N LEU A 325 -0.65 -7.85 -11.43
CA LEU A 325 -0.06 -8.65 -10.35
C LEU A 325 1.47 -8.70 -10.41
N TRP A 326 2.09 -8.58 -11.59
CA TRP A 326 3.54 -8.74 -11.71
C TRP A 326 4.20 -7.80 -12.72
N ASP A 327 3.89 -7.90 -14.03
CA ASP A 327 4.72 -7.34 -15.10
C ASP A 327 4.97 -5.83 -14.93
N ASN A 328 3.95 -5.08 -14.52
CA ASN A 328 4.04 -3.65 -14.33
C ASN A 328 4.98 -3.27 -13.19
N ALA A 329 4.83 -3.91 -12.03
CA ALA A 329 5.67 -3.64 -10.88
C ALA A 329 7.12 -4.11 -11.10
N ALA A 330 7.31 -5.28 -11.73
CA ALA A 330 8.62 -5.79 -12.10
C ALA A 330 9.37 -4.81 -13.03
N ARG A 331 8.66 -4.29 -14.05
CA ARG A 331 9.22 -3.27 -14.96
C ARG A 331 9.55 -1.98 -14.22
N LEU A 332 8.63 -1.48 -13.38
CA LEU A 332 8.83 -0.25 -12.61
C LEU A 332 10.03 -0.35 -11.66
N LEU A 333 10.18 -1.49 -11.00
CA LEU A 333 11.26 -1.77 -10.05
C LEU A 333 12.52 -2.37 -10.71
N GLN A 334 12.52 -2.53 -12.04
CA GLN A 334 13.64 -3.11 -12.79
C GLN A 334 14.07 -4.48 -12.24
N LEU A 335 13.10 -5.33 -11.91
CA LEU A 335 13.35 -6.70 -11.51
C LEU A 335 13.53 -7.60 -12.74
N PRO A 336 14.26 -8.72 -12.61
CA PRO A 336 14.36 -9.69 -13.69
C PRO A 336 12.95 -10.24 -14.04
N PRO A 337 12.72 -10.65 -15.29
CA PRO A 337 11.48 -11.33 -15.65
C PRO A 337 11.27 -12.58 -14.79
N ALA A 338 9.99 -12.90 -14.50
CA ALA A 338 9.60 -14.06 -13.70
C ALA A 338 9.74 -15.36 -14.46
#